data_73bb492c3e90c4de51496c4c8cc31d6b
#
_entry.id   73bb492c3e90c4de51496c4c8cc31d6b
#
_cell.length_a   1.000
_cell.length_b   1.000
_cell.length_c   1.000
_cell.angle_alpha   90.00
_cell.angle_beta   90.00
_cell.angle_gamma   90.00
#
_symmetry.space_group_name_H-M   'P 1'
#
loop_
_entity.id
_entity.type
_entity.pdbx_description
1 polymer ?
#
loop_
_entity_poly.entity_id
_entity_poly.type
_entity_poly.pdbx_seq_one_letter_code
_entity_poly.pdbx_strand_id
1 'polypeptide(L)'
;FFFHPHPANPDPLWSRGLGDVYKRQLHDYPFCWRADEDPLIQYPRESWFIRTTDFRDDMLANNQKINWLPGHIQDGRFGNFLESNVDWALSRERFWGTPLPIWVCTETGRMEAVGSYQELLEKAGLSGTEVWDKAKAENSELSDHLKVHKPYIDAITYASPFAETGRMERVSEVIDCWYDSGAMPFAQWGYPHTNKEKFKEQFPADFISEALDQTRGWFYSQLSISTMLFGEQGTELEAGGEYPHPYRNCIVLGLMLGEDGRKMSKSKRNYREPNEIFDKYGADALRWYFFANQAPWTPIRYKEQSIKESIPEFLLRLWNVFSF
;
A
#
# COMPACT_ATOMS: atom_id res chain seq x y z
N PHE A 1 -11.18 -14.45 -6.81
CA PHE A 1 -11.42 -13.04 -6.43
C PHE A 1 -12.71 -12.60 -7.09
N PHE A 2 -13.77 -12.34 -6.31
CA PHE A 2 -15.01 -11.79 -6.84
C PHE A 2 -14.99 -10.29 -6.66
N PHE A 3 -14.75 -9.58 -7.75
CA PHE A 3 -14.95 -8.14 -7.82
C PHE A 3 -16.43 -7.90 -8.15
N HIS A 4 -17.14 -7.20 -7.28
CA HIS A 4 -18.45 -6.69 -7.58
C HIS A 4 -18.43 -5.17 -7.43
N PRO A 5 -18.96 -4.42 -8.43
CA PRO A 5 -19.29 -3.03 -8.19
C PRO A 5 -20.38 -3.00 -7.12
N HIS A 6 -20.10 -2.44 -5.95
CA HIS A 6 -21.13 -2.18 -4.96
C HIS A 6 -21.79 -0.85 -5.32
N PRO A 7 -23.10 -0.82 -5.58
CA PRO A 7 -23.80 0.45 -5.67
C PRO A 7 -23.63 1.16 -4.33
N ALA A 8 -23.18 2.42 -4.37
CA ALA A 8 -23.16 3.26 -3.19
C ALA A 8 -24.54 3.19 -2.53
N ASN A 9 -24.59 2.91 -1.23
CA ASN A 9 -25.87 2.87 -0.52
C ASN A 9 -26.51 4.26 -0.63
N PRO A 10 -27.63 4.41 -1.36
CA PRO A 10 -28.18 5.73 -1.69
C PRO A 10 -28.82 6.43 -0.50
N ASP A 11 -29.03 5.72 0.63
CA ASP A 11 -29.65 6.29 1.81
C ASP A 11 -28.63 6.46 2.94
N PRO A 12 -28.16 7.69 3.19
CA PRO A 12 -27.43 7.97 4.42
C PRO A 12 -28.29 7.63 5.63
N LEU A 13 -27.67 7.04 6.67
CA LEU A 13 -28.34 6.58 7.90
C LEU A 13 -29.23 7.63 8.60
N TRP A 14 -29.10 8.90 8.26
CA TRP A 14 -29.93 10.00 8.78
C TRP A 14 -31.27 10.19 8.03
N SER A 15 -31.50 9.54 6.89
CA SER A 15 -32.76 9.67 6.13
C SER A 15 -33.87 8.73 6.60
N ARG A 16 -33.63 7.86 7.56
CA ARG A 16 -34.66 7.00 8.15
C ARG A 16 -35.27 7.66 9.37
N GLY A 17 -36.16 8.61 9.13
CA GLY A 17 -37.34 8.98 9.93
C GLY A 17 -37.26 8.86 11.45
N LEU A 18 -36.22 9.35 12.11
CA LEU A 18 -36.28 9.78 13.49
C LEU A 18 -36.51 11.29 13.45
N GLY A 19 -37.71 11.72 13.87
CA GLY A 19 -38.14 13.10 13.81
C GLY A 19 -37.08 14.07 14.32
N ASP A 20 -37.03 15.20 13.68
CA ASP A 20 -36.25 16.41 13.88
C ASP A 20 -35.63 16.62 15.27
N VAL A 21 -34.48 16.04 15.51
CA VAL A 21 -33.56 16.56 16.53
C VAL A 21 -32.26 16.93 15.81
N TYR A 22 -32.29 18.07 15.15
CA TYR A 22 -31.05 18.71 14.68
C TYR A 22 -30.24 19.18 15.89
N LYS A 23 -29.36 18.36 16.40
CA LYS A 23 -28.33 18.83 17.31
C LYS A 23 -27.28 19.57 16.47
N ARG A 24 -27.25 20.88 16.54
CA ARG A 24 -26.13 21.66 16.05
C ARG A 24 -24.95 21.40 17.00
N GLN A 25 -23.98 20.65 16.53
CA GLN A 25 -22.71 20.46 17.22
C GLN A 25 -21.64 21.27 16.50
N LEU A 26 -20.88 22.03 17.26
CA LEU A 26 -19.64 22.61 16.74
C LEU A 26 -18.60 21.50 16.66
N HIS A 27 -18.06 21.25 15.49
CA HIS A 27 -17.01 20.27 15.27
C HIS A 27 -16.02 20.81 14.22
N ASP A 28 -14.78 20.31 14.29
CA ASP A 28 -13.78 20.63 13.30
C ASP A 28 -14.15 19.93 11.99
N TYR A 29 -14.34 20.72 10.93
CA TYR A 29 -14.64 20.18 9.61
C TYR A 29 -13.34 19.96 8.84
N PRO A 30 -13.16 18.80 8.16
CA PRO A 30 -11.94 18.54 7.39
C PRO A 30 -11.89 19.37 6.12
N PHE A 31 -10.73 20.00 5.90
CA PHE A 31 -10.41 20.73 4.68
C PHE A 31 -9.40 19.97 3.84
N CYS A 32 -9.36 20.27 2.55
CA CYS A 32 -8.37 19.69 1.65
C CYS A 32 -6.96 20.15 2.04
N TRP A 33 -6.07 19.24 2.35
CA TRP A 33 -4.70 19.57 2.75
C TRP A 33 -3.85 20.23 1.65
N ARG A 34 -4.32 20.25 0.40
CA ARG A 34 -3.69 20.94 -0.73
C ARG A 34 -4.36 22.26 -1.08
N ALA A 35 -5.53 22.52 -0.52
CA ALA A 35 -6.32 23.73 -0.76
C ALA A 35 -7.03 24.06 0.57
N ASP A 36 -6.32 24.74 1.47
CA ASP A 36 -6.68 24.94 2.87
C ASP A 36 -8.07 25.57 3.09
N GLU A 37 -8.60 26.26 2.08
CA GLU A 37 -9.94 26.90 2.14
C GLU A 37 -11.06 26.02 1.59
N ASP A 38 -10.74 24.87 0.96
CA ASP A 38 -11.74 24.00 0.36
C ASP A 38 -12.18 22.92 1.34
N PRO A 39 -13.45 22.93 1.80
CA PRO A 39 -13.98 21.88 2.64
C PRO A 39 -14.09 20.56 1.87
N LEU A 40 -13.84 19.44 2.54
CA LEU A 40 -14.01 18.11 1.93
C LEU A 40 -15.51 17.83 1.76
N ILE A 41 -15.88 17.38 0.57
CA ILE A 41 -17.23 16.91 0.25
C ILE A 41 -17.20 15.38 0.25
N GLN A 42 -18.10 14.77 0.99
CA GLN A 42 -18.34 13.33 0.92
C GLN A 42 -19.30 13.06 -0.25
N TYR A 43 -18.80 12.37 -1.26
CA TYR A 43 -19.58 12.05 -2.45
C TYR A 43 -19.50 10.54 -2.72
N PRO A 44 -20.66 9.83 -2.76
CA PRO A 44 -20.67 8.40 -3.06
C PRO A 44 -20.33 8.16 -4.52
N ARG A 45 -19.46 7.19 -4.78
CA ARG A 45 -19.11 6.73 -6.12
C ARG A 45 -19.10 5.20 -6.16
N GLU A 46 -19.41 4.66 -7.30
CA GLU A 46 -19.18 3.24 -7.58
C GLU A 46 -17.67 2.98 -7.55
N SER A 47 -17.29 1.90 -6.91
CA SER A 47 -15.88 1.53 -6.74
C SER A 47 -15.74 0.01 -6.71
N TRP A 48 -14.56 -0.45 -7.09
CA TRP A 48 -14.19 -1.86 -6.97
C TRP A 48 -13.69 -2.13 -5.56
N PHE A 49 -14.13 -3.24 -4.98
CA PHE A 49 -13.74 -3.67 -3.64
C PHE A 49 -13.17 -5.07 -3.67
N ILE A 50 -12.19 -5.32 -2.81
CA ILE A 50 -11.82 -6.67 -2.41
C ILE A 50 -12.58 -6.98 -1.13
N ARG A 51 -13.25 -8.14 -1.08
CA ARG A 51 -14.00 -8.58 0.09
C ARG A 51 -13.05 -9.14 1.15
N THR A 52 -12.29 -8.25 1.77
CA THR A 52 -11.30 -8.62 2.80
C THR A 52 -11.96 -9.08 4.09
N THR A 53 -13.24 -8.78 4.29
CA THR A 53 -14.01 -9.25 5.45
C THR A 53 -14.18 -10.75 5.49
N ASP A 54 -14.19 -11.44 4.33
CA ASP A 54 -14.27 -12.90 4.24
C ASP A 54 -13.01 -13.59 4.82
N PHE A 55 -11.89 -12.87 4.88
CA PHE A 55 -10.59 -13.36 5.34
C PHE A 55 -10.20 -12.81 6.72
N ARG A 56 -11.11 -12.14 7.44
CA ARG A 56 -10.83 -11.48 8.70
C ARG A 56 -10.23 -12.42 9.74
N ASP A 57 -10.85 -13.58 9.93
CA ASP A 57 -10.44 -14.55 10.96
C ASP A 57 -9.09 -15.18 10.60
N ASP A 58 -8.82 -15.41 9.32
CA ASP A 58 -7.53 -15.89 8.83
C ASP A 58 -6.43 -14.82 9.03
N MET A 59 -6.74 -13.54 8.78
CA MET A 59 -5.80 -12.44 9.06
C MET A 59 -5.48 -12.31 10.55
N LEU A 60 -6.48 -12.48 11.42
CA LEU A 60 -6.28 -12.50 12.87
C LEU A 60 -5.39 -13.67 13.29
N ALA A 61 -5.65 -14.88 12.78
CA ALA A 61 -4.85 -16.06 13.06
C ALA A 61 -3.39 -15.90 12.57
N ASN A 62 -3.20 -15.33 11.38
CA ASN A 62 -1.88 -15.05 10.84
C ASN A 62 -1.14 -13.96 11.60
N ASN A 63 -1.85 -12.92 12.08
CA ASN A 63 -1.28 -11.89 12.94
C ASN A 63 -0.69 -12.49 14.23
N GLN A 64 -1.30 -13.52 14.79
CA GLN A 64 -0.79 -14.20 16.01
C GLN A 64 0.55 -14.94 15.78
N LYS A 65 0.89 -15.24 14.54
CA LYS A 65 2.17 -15.88 14.17
C LYS A 65 3.32 -14.89 14.02
N ILE A 66 3.03 -13.60 13.97
CA ILE A 66 4.02 -12.52 13.76
C ILE A 66 4.56 -12.07 15.12
N ASN A 67 5.89 -11.98 15.24
CA ASN A 67 6.54 -11.39 16.42
C ASN A 67 6.55 -9.86 16.28
N TRP A 68 5.71 -9.19 17.06
CA TRP A 68 5.62 -7.73 17.08
C TRP A 68 6.53 -7.12 18.12
N LEU A 69 7.27 -6.09 17.71
CA LEU A 69 8.15 -5.29 18.56
C LEU A 69 7.73 -3.81 18.48
N PRO A 70 6.97 -3.29 19.49
CA PRO A 70 6.60 -3.90 20.78
C PRO A 70 5.36 -4.82 20.68
N GLY A 71 5.32 -5.86 21.52
CA GLY A 71 4.29 -6.91 21.47
C GLY A 71 2.83 -6.42 21.61
N HIS A 72 2.59 -5.33 22.33
CA HIS A 72 1.23 -4.80 22.53
C HIS A 72 0.54 -4.31 21.24
N ILE A 73 1.28 -4.15 20.14
CA ILE A 73 0.72 -3.77 18.84
C ILE A 73 -0.12 -4.90 18.26
N GLN A 74 0.30 -6.15 18.47
CA GLN A 74 -0.33 -7.35 17.92
C GLN A 74 -1.82 -7.41 18.24
N ASP A 75 -2.19 -7.40 19.52
CA ASP A 75 -3.58 -7.48 19.97
C ASP A 75 -4.24 -6.10 20.13
N GLY A 76 -3.42 -5.06 20.35
CA GLY A 76 -3.88 -3.69 20.51
C GLY A 76 -4.21 -3.02 19.19
N ARG A 77 -3.38 -2.08 18.78
CA ARG A 77 -3.69 -1.20 17.63
C ARG A 77 -3.90 -1.96 16.32
N PHE A 78 -3.11 -3.00 16.04
CA PHE A 78 -3.24 -3.76 14.81
C PHE A 78 -4.36 -4.81 14.91
N GLY A 79 -4.41 -5.59 16.00
CA GLY A 79 -5.47 -6.57 16.22
C GLY A 79 -6.86 -5.95 16.20
N ASN A 80 -7.09 -4.88 16.95
CA ASN A 80 -8.36 -4.15 16.93
C ASN A 80 -8.74 -3.60 15.54
N PHE A 81 -7.74 -3.24 14.73
CA PHE A 81 -8.00 -2.82 13.36
C PHE A 81 -8.45 -3.99 12.48
N LEU A 82 -7.84 -5.17 12.63
CA LEU A 82 -8.25 -6.39 11.93
C LEU A 82 -9.63 -6.87 12.37
N GLU A 83 -9.96 -6.81 13.66
CA GLU A 83 -11.29 -7.16 14.18
C GLU A 83 -12.40 -6.28 13.58
N SER A 84 -12.11 -5.00 13.39
CA SER A 84 -13.02 -4.03 12.79
C SER A 84 -12.84 -3.88 11.28
N ASN A 85 -12.25 -4.88 10.61
CA ASN A 85 -11.95 -4.84 9.18
C ASN A 85 -13.20 -4.58 8.35
N VAL A 86 -13.03 -3.76 7.33
CA VAL A 86 -14.03 -3.47 6.29
C VAL A 86 -13.44 -3.82 4.92
N ASP A 87 -14.30 -4.06 3.95
CA ASP A 87 -13.86 -4.39 2.60
C ASP A 87 -12.98 -3.28 2.02
N TRP A 88 -11.93 -3.69 1.35
CA TRP A 88 -10.93 -2.77 0.81
C TRP A 88 -11.41 -2.12 -0.48
N ALA A 89 -11.71 -0.82 -0.45
CA ALA A 89 -11.96 -0.04 -1.66
C ALA A 89 -10.66 0.04 -2.49
N LEU A 90 -10.58 -0.79 -3.53
CA LEU A 90 -9.36 -1.02 -4.29
C LEU A 90 -9.13 0.01 -5.39
N SER A 91 -10.19 0.41 -6.10
CA SER A 91 -10.05 1.25 -7.30
C SER A 91 -9.84 2.73 -7.00
N ARG A 92 -9.10 3.39 -7.87
CA ARG A 92 -8.87 4.84 -7.85
C ARG A 92 -9.12 5.42 -9.23
N GLU A 93 -9.88 6.51 -9.30
CA GLU A 93 -10.08 7.31 -10.50
C GLU A 93 -8.88 8.24 -10.71
N ARG A 94 -7.78 7.67 -11.19
CA ARG A 94 -6.54 8.40 -11.45
C ARG A 94 -5.98 8.03 -12.81
N PHE A 95 -5.22 8.97 -13.38
CA PHE A 95 -4.54 8.69 -14.65
C PHE A 95 -3.37 7.74 -14.43
N TRP A 96 -2.50 8.00 -13.44
CA TRP A 96 -1.32 7.19 -13.18
C TRP A 96 -1.52 6.22 -12.02
N GLY A 97 -1.09 4.99 -12.24
CA GLY A 97 -1.11 3.87 -11.31
C GLY A 97 -1.15 2.55 -12.07
N THR A 98 -1.16 1.44 -11.36
CA THR A 98 -1.34 0.11 -11.94
C THR A 98 -2.78 -0.04 -12.41
N PRO A 99 -3.04 -0.24 -13.71
CA PRO A 99 -4.39 -0.37 -14.24
C PRO A 99 -5.10 -1.60 -13.69
N LEU A 100 -6.37 -1.45 -13.33
CA LEU A 100 -7.18 -2.58 -12.90
C LEU A 100 -7.38 -3.54 -14.09
N PRO A 101 -6.97 -4.83 -13.98
CA PRO A 101 -6.92 -5.74 -15.13
C PRO A 101 -8.29 -6.41 -15.41
N ILE A 102 -9.33 -5.58 -15.53
CA ILE A 102 -10.71 -6.04 -15.76
C ILE A 102 -11.24 -5.44 -17.06
N TRP A 103 -11.76 -6.30 -17.92
CA TRP A 103 -12.44 -5.93 -19.16
C TRP A 103 -13.93 -6.23 -19.04
N VAL A 104 -14.75 -5.37 -19.59
CA VAL A 104 -16.21 -5.43 -19.54
C VAL A 104 -16.76 -5.51 -20.96
N CYS A 105 -17.69 -6.43 -21.19
CA CYS A 105 -18.38 -6.53 -22.47
C CYS A 105 -19.33 -5.35 -22.67
N THR A 106 -19.16 -4.64 -23.77
CA THR A 106 -19.98 -3.46 -24.13
C THR A 106 -21.47 -3.75 -24.32
N GLU A 107 -21.84 -5.00 -24.67
CA GLU A 107 -23.23 -5.37 -24.86
C GLU A 107 -23.90 -5.95 -23.61
N THR A 108 -23.16 -6.84 -22.89
CA THR A 108 -23.77 -7.63 -21.82
C THR A 108 -23.41 -7.13 -20.43
N GLY A 109 -22.41 -6.26 -20.31
CA GLY A 109 -21.83 -5.84 -19.02
C GLY A 109 -21.08 -6.96 -18.27
N ARG A 110 -20.95 -8.16 -18.89
CA ARG A 110 -20.17 -9.25 -18.27
C ARG A 110 -18.69 -8.92 -18.27
N MET A 111 -18.00 -9.41 -17.24
CA MET A 111 -16.64 -9.02 -16.94
C MET A 111 -15.71 -10.22 -16.99
N GLU A 112 -14.45 -9.93 -17.34
CA GLU A 112 -13.35 -10.87 -17.34
C GLU A 112 -12.12 -10.20 -16.75
N ALA A 113 -11.42 -10.90 -15.85
CA ALA A 113 -10.10 -10.49 -15.38
C ALA A 113 -9.03 -11.14 -16.27
N VAL A 114 -8.01 -10.36 -16.66
CA VAL A 114 -6.90 -10.84 -17.47
C VAL A 114 -5.64 -10.86 -16.60
N GLY A 115 -5.06 -12.04 -16.42
CA GLY A 115 -3.99 -12.28 -15.44
C GLY A 115 -2.60 -11.84 -15.91
N SER A 116 -2.38 -11.62 -17.22
CA SER A 116 -1.10 -11.18 -17.75
C SER A 116 -1.24 -10.48 -19.10
N TYR A 117 -0.20 -9.71 -19.46
CA TYR A 117 -0.13 -9.10 -20.79
C TYR A 117 -0.03 -10.15 -21.89
N GLN A 118 0.61 -11.29 -21.62
CA GLN A 118 0.70 -12.41 -22.58
C GLN A 118 -0.69 -13.01 -22.84
N GLU A 119 -1.47 -13.27 -21.80
CA GLU A 119 -2.85 -13.71 -21.93
C GLU A 119 -3.70 -12.71 -22.72
N LEU A 120 -3.49 -11.41 -22.49
CA LEU A 120 -4.20 -10.36 -23.24
C LEU A 120 -3.91 -10.43 -24.74
N LEU A 121 -2.64 -10.68 -25.13
CA LEU A 121 -2.24 -10.79 -26.52
C LEU A 121 -2.83 -12.02 -27.24
N GLU A 122 -3.25 -13.04 -26.50
CA GLU A 122 -3.85 -14.27 -27.02
C GLU A 122 -5.38 -14.17 -27.22
N LYS A 123 -5.99 -13.06 -26.78
CA LYS A 123 -7.44 -12.84 -26.92
C LYS A 123 -7.86 -12.69 -28.39
N ALA A 124 -8.95 -13.34 -28.75
CA ALA A 124 -9.50 -13.30 -30.12
C ALA A 124 -9.93 -11.88 -30.53
N GLY A 125 -9.63 -11.49 -31.76
CA GLY A 125 -10.03 -10.17 -32.28
C GLY A 125 -9.41 -8.99 -31.55
N LEU A 126 -8.20 -9.16 -31.05
CA LEU A 126 -7.39 -8.14 -30.40
C LEU A 126 -7.16 -6.93 -31.30
N SER A 127 -7.21 -5.72 -30.75
CA SER A 127 -6.89 -4.46 -31.40
C SER A 127 -6.38 -3.45 -30.39
N GLY A 128 -5.70 -2.38 -30.84
CA GLY A 128 -5.23 -1.28 -29.98
C GLY A 128 -3.78 -1.39 -29.54
N THR A 129 -3.08 -2.51 -29.83
CA THR A 129 -1.63 -2.67 -29.52
C THR A 129 -0.76 -1.70 -30.32
N GLU A 130 -1.22 -1.27 -31.49
CA GLU A 130 -0.53 -0.32 -32.37
C GLU A 130 -0.33 1.06 -31.72
N VAL A 131 -1.09 1.40 -30.69
CA VAL A 131 -0.91 2.67 -29.93
C VAL A 131 0.42 2.66 -29.20
N TRP A 132 0.77 1.54 -28.56
CA TRP A 132 2.08 1.35 -27.94
C TRP A 132 3.19 1.29 -28.97
N ASP A 133 3.01 0.50 -30.03
CA ASP A 133 4.03 0.31 -31.05
C ASP A 133 4.42 1.63 -31.72
N LYS A 134 3.43 2.50 -31.99
CA LYS A 134 3.64 3.85 -32.51
C LYS A 134 4.40 4.72 -31.52
N ALA A 135 4.00 4.75 -30.26
CA ALA A 135 4.67 5.55 -29.23
C ALA A 135 6.13 5.12 -29.03
N LYS A 136 6.39 3.80 -29.03
CA LYS A 136 7.73 3.24 -28.92
C LYS A 136 8.60 3.53 -30.15
N ALA A 137 8.01 3.55 -31.35
CA ALA A 137 8.70 3.92 -32.58
C ALA A 137 9.06 5.43 -32.62
N GLU A 138 8.20 6.29 -32.08
CA GLU A 138 8.45 7.74 -31.97
C GLU A 138 9.47 8.06 -30.86
N ASN A 139 9.55 7.27 -29.81
CA ASN A 139 10.49 7.42 -28.70
C ASN A 139 10.99 6.06 -28.21
N SER A 140 12.14 5.63 -28.73
CA SER A 140 12.78 4.35 -28.38
C SER A 140 13.20 4.23 -26.91
N GLU A 141 13.38 5.35 -26.21
CA GLU A 141 13.76 5.41 -24.80
C GLU A 141 12.61 5.05 -23.83
N LEU A 142 11.37 4.97 -24.31
CA LEU A 142 10.25 4.56 -23.46
C LEU A 142 10.49 3.16 -22.89
N SER A 143 10.32 3.01 -21.57
CA SER A 143 10.42 1.69 -20.93
C SER A 143 9.32 0.75 -21.40
N ASP A 144 9.64 -0.49 -21.72
CA ASP A 144 8.66 -1.49 -22.16
C ASP A 144 7.60 -1.82 -21.10
N HIS A 145 7.88 -1.51 -19.84
CA HIS A 145 6.88 -1.62 -18.77
C HIS A 145 5.67 -0.69 -18.96
N LEU A 146 5.84 0.41 -19.70
CA LEU A 146 4.76 1.37 -19.93
C LEU A 146 3.60 0.82 -20.76
N LYS A 147 3.83 -0.22 -21.56
CA LYS A 147 2.78 -0.85 -22.40
C LYS A 147 1.56 -1.33 -21.61
N VAL A 148 1.76 -1.68 -20.32
CA VAL A 148 0.69 -2.11 -19.42
C VAL A 148 0.09 -0.97 -18.59
N HIS A 149 0.51 0.27 -18.83
CA HIS A 149 -0.01 1.48 -18.19
C HIS A 149 -0.88 2.31 -19.14
N LYS A 150 -1.63 3.24 -18.58
CA LYS A 150 -2.35 4.24 -19.37
C LYS A 150 -1.38 5.15 -20.13
N PRO A 151 -1.72 5.59 -21.32
CA PRO A 151 -2.97 5.33 -22.05
C PRO A 151 -2.95 4.04 -22.88
N TYR A 152 -1.83 3.34 -22.94
CA TYR A 152 -1.59 2.24 -23.89
C TYR A 152 -2.51 1.04 -23.65
N ILE A 153 -2.64 0.61 -22.38
CA ILE A 153 -3.49 -0.53 -22.02
C ILE A 153 -4.99 -0.25 -22.25
N ASP A 154 -5.41 1.01 -22.12
CA ASP A 154 -6.80 1.42 -22.32
C ASP A 154 -7.22 1.35 -23.79
N ALA A 155 -6.26 1.41 -24.71
CA ALA A 155 -6.52 1.28 -26.14
C ALA A 155 -6.81 -0.17 -26.56
N ILE A 156 -6.39 -1.14 -25.74
CA ILE A 156 -6.51 -2.56 -26.08
C ILE A 156 -7.92 -3.05 -25.82
N THR A 157 -8.56 -3.54 -26.88
CA THR A 157 -9.87 -4.18 -26.84
C THR A 157 -9.82 -5.51 -27.59
N TYR A 158 -10.75 -6.41 -27.29
CA TYR A 158 -10.84 -7.72 -27.97
C TYR A 158 -12.29 -8.19 -28.13
N ALA A 159 -12.50 -9.21 -28.95
CA ALA A 159 -13.84 -9.76 -29.19
C ALA A 159 -14.40 -10.35 -27.89
N SER A 160 -15.65 -10.05 -27.59
CA SER A 160 -16.30 -10.55 -26.38
C SER A 160 -16.55 -12.07 -26.47
N PRO A 161 -16.18 -12.84 -25.43
CA PRO A 161 -16.59 -14.23 -25.33
C PRO A 161 -18.10 -14.38 -24.92
N PHE A 162 -18.77 -13.26 -24.64
CA PHE A 162 -20.13 -13.20 -24.06
C PHE A 162 -21.18 -12.70 -25.03
N ALA A 163 -20.79 -12.18 -26.20
CA ALA A 163 -21.68 -11.66 -27.22
C ALA A 163 -21.00 -11.71 -28.60
N GLU A 164 -21.75 -11.99 -29.67
CA GLU A 164 -21.20 -12.15 -31.04
C GLU A 164 -20.56 -10.85 -31.58
N THR A 165 -21.17 -9.70 -31.30
CA THR A 165 -20.73 -8.38 -31.79
C THR A 165 -20.09 -7.52 -30.71
N GLY A 166 -20.16 -7.93 -29.46
CA GLY A 166 -19.61 -7.20 -28.29
C GLY A 166 -18.08 -7.12 -28.29
N ARG A 167 -17.58 -6.02 -27.77
CA ARG A 167 -16.15 -5.83 -27.50
C ARG A 167 -15.90 -5.86 -26.00
N MET A 168 -14.74 -6.33 -25.62
CA MET A 168 -14.25 -6.21 -24.25
C MET A 168 -13.41 -4.94 -24.15
N GLU A 169 -13.79 -4.04 -23.24
CA GLU A 169 -13.11 -2.78 -22.95
C GLU A 169 -12.69 -2.75 -21.50
N ARG A 170 -11.49 -2.24 -21.24
CA ARG A 170 -10.95 -2.17 -19.87
C ARG A 170 -11.69 -1.10 -19.06
N VAL A 171 -11.94 -1.39 -17.77
CA VAL A 171 -12.40 -0.38 -16.80
C VAL A 171 -11.37 0.72 -16.63
N SER A 172 -11.82 1.97 -16.46
CA SER A 172 -10.92 3.14 -16.51
C SER A 172 -10.01 3.31 -15.28
N GLU A 173 -10.34 2.65 -14.19
CA GLU A 173 -9.70 2.82 -12.90
C GLU A 173 -8.30 2.19 -12.85
N VAL A 174 -7.53 2.66 -11.87
CA VAL A 174 -6.27 2.06 -11.45
C VAL A 174 -6.41 1.46 -10.05
N ILE A 175 -5.51 0.57 -9.70
CA ILE A 175 -5.44 -0.08 -8.39
C ILE A 175 -4.91 0.91 -7.35
N ASP A 176 -5.34 0.78 -6.11
CA ASP A 176 -4.76 1.47 -4.96
C ASP A 176 -3.27 1.14 -4.85
N CYS A 177 -2.41 2.14 -4.73
CA CYS A 177 -0.97 1.97 -4.58
C CYS A 177 -0.57 1.12 -3.35
N TRP A 178 -1.45 1.00 -2.36
CA TRP A 178 -1.23 0.10 -1.23
C TRP A 178 -1.33 -1.38 -1.61
N TYR A 179 -2.00 -1.71 -2.70
CA TYR A 179 -1.96 -3.05 -3.26
C TYR A 179 -0.59 -3.35 -3.86
N ASP A 180 -0.06 -2.45 -4.67
CA ASP A 180 1.27 -2.60 -5.27
C ASP A 180 2.35 -2.78 -4.18
N SER A 181 2.34 -1.90 -3.18
CA SER A 181 3.30 -1.97 -2.07
C SER A 181 3.10 -3.21 -1.19
N GLY A 182 1.86 -3.64 -0.98
CA GLY A 182 1.51 -4.84 -0.22
C GLY A 182 1.86 -6.14 -0.94
N ALA A 183 1.96 -6.10 -2.27
CA ALA A 183 2.40 -7.22 -3.10
C ALA A 183 3.94 -7.43 -3.08
N MET A 184 4.71 -6.51 -2.51
CA MET A 184 6.17 -6.54 -2.51
C MET A 184 6.78 -7.89 -2.10
N PRO A 185 6.29 -8.61 -1.06
CA PRO A 185 6.92 -9.85 -0.61
C PRO A 185 7.09 -10.92 -1.69
N PHE A 186 6.24 -10.92 -2.72
CA PHE A 186 6.30 -11.86 -3.84
C PHE A 186 6.56 -11.17 -5.18
N ALA A 187 6.05 -9.97 -5.39
CA ALA A 187 6.22 -9.24 -6.66
C ALA A 187 7.68 -8.88 -6.95
N GLN A 188 8.50 -8.60 -5.94
CA GLN A 188 9.93 -8.32 -6.11
C GLN A 188 10.71 -9.48 -6.78
N TRP A 189 10.21 -10.69 -6.67
CA TRP A 189 10.79 -11.88 -7.29
C TRP A 189 10.18 -12.19 -8.67
N GLY A 190 9.08 -11.51 -9.02
CA GLY A 190 8.28 -11.82 -10.20
C GLY A 190 7.46 -13.11 -10.04
N TYR A 191 7.23 -13.54 -8.79
CA TYR A 191 6.40 -14.70 -8.51
C TYR A 191 4.93 -14.41 -8.88
N PRO A 192 4.17 -15.37 -9.47
CA PRO A 192 4.52 -16.78 -9.73
C PRO A 192 5.19 -17.04 -11.09
N HIS A 193 5.50 -16.01 -11.89
CA HIS A 193 5.97 -16.18 -13.27
C HIS A 193 7.47 -16.49 -13.34
N THR A 194 8.27 -15.90 -12.46
CA THR A 194 9.73 -16.08 -12.42
C THR A 194 10.22 -16.33 -10.99
N ASN A 195 11.46 -16.78 -10.85
CA ASN A 195 12.20 -16.92 -9.59
C ASN A 195 11.44 -17.65 -8.45
N LYS A 196 10.65 -18.67 -8.78
CA LYS A 196 9.84 -19.41 -7.81
C LYS A 196 10.65 -19.95 -6.62
N GLU A 197 11.84 -20.53 -6.90
CA GLU A 197 12.69 -21.08 -5.84
C GLU A 197 13.23 -19.99 -4.92
N LYS A 198 13.64 -18.86 -5.48
CA LYS A 198 14.11 -17.71 -4.70
C LYS A 198 12.98 -17.12 -3.82
N PHE A 199 11.76 -17.08 -4.35
CA PHE A 199 10.61 -16.70 -3.55
C PHE A 199 10.42 -17.64 -2.36
N LYS A 200 10.45 -18.96 -2.56
CA LYS A 200 10.32 -19.96 -1.49
C LYS A 200 11.39 -19.84 -0.42
N GLU A 201 12.62 -19.47 -0.80
CA GLU A 201 13.72 -19.26 0.15
C GLU A 201 13.57 -17.96 0.98
N GLN A 202 12.92 -16.92 0.40
CA GLN A 202 12.89 -15.58 0.96
C GLN A 202 11.52 -15.18 1.55
N PHE A 203 10.51 -15.99 1.36
CA PHE A 203 9.17 -15.76 1.92
C PHE A 203 8.89 -16.71 3.08
N PRO A 204 8.33 -16.21 4.20
CA PRO A 204 8.10 -14.81 4.55
C PRO A 204 9.40 -14.07 4.86
N ALA A 205 9.37 -12.73 4.78
CA ALA A 205 10.51 -11.90 5.16
C ALA A 205 10.91 -12.12 6.62
N ASP A 206 12.20 -12.08 6.92
CA ASP A 206 12.68 -12.26 8.31
C ASP A 206 12.19 -11.13 9.21
N PHE A 207 12.24 -9.88 8.73
CA PHE A 207 11.62 -8.75 9.42
C PHE A 207 11.26 -7.62 8.47
N ILE A 208 10.31 -6.78 8.90
CA ILE A 208 10.04 -5.47 8.35
C ILE A 208 10.10 -4.41 9.45
N SER A 209 10.36 -3.16 9.08
CA SER A 209 10.42 -2.05 10.04
C SER A 209 9.89 -0.78 9.41
N GLU A 210 8.84 -0.23 9.99
CA GLU A 210 8.22 1.04 9.62
C GLU A 210 7.53 1.67 10.84
N ALA A 211 7.06 2.90 10.69
CA ALA A 211 6.43 3.62 11.79
C ALA A 211 5.00 3.11 12.10
N LEU A 212 4.51 3.48 13.27
CA LEU A 212 3.24 3.04 13.85
C LEU A 212 2.02 3.30 12.96
N ASP A 213 2.04 4.32 12.12
CA ASP A 213 0.95 4.63 11.17
C ASP A 213 0.74 3.51 10.13
N GLN A 214 1.78 2.70 9.86
CA GLN A 214 1.70 1.59 8.92
C GLN A 214 0.87 0.38 9.41
N THR A 215 0.41 0.39 10.65
CA THR A 215 -0.64 -0.53 11.12
C THR A 215 -1.97 -0.36 10.35
N ARG A 216 -2.18 0.82 9.72
CA ARG A 216 -3.31 1.11 8.82
C ARG A 216 -2.84 1.41 7.40
N GLY A 217 -1.76 0.78 6.97
CA GLY A 217 -1.13 0.97 5.67
C GLY A 217 -0.38 -0.30 5.28
N TRP A 218 0.93 -0.22 5.17
CA TRP A 218 1.77 -1.27 4.61
C TRP A 218 1.75 -2.59 5.38
N PHE A 219 1.69 -2.58 6.72
CA PHE A 219 1.60 -3.82 7.49
C PHE A 219 0.30 -4.57 7.19
N TYR A 220 -0.82 -3.83 7.09
CA TYR A 220 -2.11 -4.39 6.75
C TYR A 220 -2.17 -4.90 5.31
N SER A 221 -1.76 -4.10 4.33
CA SER A 221 -1.85 -4.48 2.93
C SER A 221 -1.04 -5.75 2.62
N GLN A 222 0.17 -5.88 3.19
CA GLN A 222 0.97 -7.10 3.05
C GLN A 222 0.27 -8.31 3.68
N LEU A 223 -0.22 -8.18 4.93
CA LEU A 223 -0.89 -9.28 5.61
C LEU A 223 -2.16 -9.70 4.88
N SER A 224 -2.98 -8.74 4.48
CA SER A 224 -4.24 -8.99 3.77
C SER A 224 -4.00 -9.72 2.45
N ILE A 225 -3.11 -9.21 1.60
CA ILE A 225 -2.81 -9.83 0.29
C ILE A 225 -2.20 -11.22 0.47
N SER A 226 -1.23 -11.39 1.37
CA SER A 226 -0.59 -12.69 1.61
C SER A 226 -1.59 -13.71 2.17
N THR A 227 -2.47 -13.30 3.08
CA THR A 227 -3.52 -14.19 3.61
C THR A 227 -4.47 -14.66 2.50
N MET A 228 -4.89 -13.75 1.62
CA MET A 228 -5.78 -14.09 0.50
C MET A 228 -5.12 -14.98 -0.56
N LEU A 229 -3.83 -14.82 -0.80
CA LEU A 229 -3.11 -15.57 -1.85
C LEU A 229 -2.56 -16.92 -1.37
N PHE A 230 -2.09 -16.99 -0.14
CA PHE A 230 -1.33 -18.14 0.38
C PHE A 230 -1.98 -18.82 1.59
N GLY A 231 -3.15 -18.33 2.05
CA GLY A 231 -3.92 -18.97 3.11
C GLY A 231 -4.66 -20.23 2.64
N GLU A 232 -5.30 -20.95 3.55
CA GLU A 232 -6.07 -22.18 3.24
C GLU A 232 -7.22 -21.95 2.24
N GLN A 233 -7.83 -20.76 2.29
CA GLN A 233 -8.88 -20.35 1.35
C GLN A 233 -8.31 -19.62 0.10
N GLY A 234 -6.99 -19.46 0.05
CA GLY A 234 -6.29 -18.78 -1.04
C GLY A 234 -6.29 -19.57 -2.34
N THR A 235 -5.65 -19.00 -3.33
CA THR A 235 -5.48 -19.63 -4.64
C THR A 235 -4.48 -20.78 -4.55
N GLU A 236 -4.42 -21.65 -5.58
CA GLU A 236 -3.46 -22.76 -5.73
C GLU A 236 -1.98 -22.32 -5.80
N LEU A 237 -1.69 -21.04 -5.53
CA LEU A 237 -0.34 -20.53 -5.46
C LEU A 237 0.33 -21.10 -4.20
N GLU A 238 1.15 -22.12 -4.39
CA GLU A 238 1.98 -22.68 -3.34
C GLU A 238 2.96 -21.60 -2.82
N ALA A 239 2.60 -20.99 -1.69
CA ALA A 239 3.64 -20.40 -0.85
C ALA A 239 4.58 -21.53 -0.43
N GLY A 240 5.88 -21.30 -0.47
CA GLY A 240 6.87 -22.35 -0.14
C GLY A 240 6.84 -22.81 1.30
N GLY A 241 5.66 -23.15 1.89
CA GLY A 241 5.56 -23.73 3.22
C GLY A 241 4.48 -23.15 4.13
N GLU A 242 4.58 -23.43 5.41
CA GLU A 242 3.65 -23.24 6.51
C GLU A 242 3.21 -21.80 6.84
N TYR A 243 3.56 -20.80 6.00
CA TYR A 243 3.47 -19.38 6.39
C TYR A 243 2.70 -18.54 5.38
N PRO A 244 1.39 -18.33 5.56
CA PRO A 244 0.65 -17.35 4.76
C PRO A 244 0.94 -15.91 5.17
N HIS A 245 1.57 -15.64 6.34
CA HIS A 245 1.92 -14.31 6.77
C HIS A 245 3.21 -13.81 6.08
N PRO A 246 3.26 -12.54 5.67
CA PRO A 246 4.31 -12.03 4.79
C PRO A 246 5.66 -11.74 5.47
N TYR A 247 5.68 -11.64 6.78
CA TYR A 247 6.87 -11.35 7.59
C TYR A 247 6.79 -12.04 8.97
N ARG A 248 7.96 -12.48 9.47
CA ARG A 248 8.08 -13.15 10.78
C ARG A 248 8.14 -12.17 11.94
N ASN A 249 8.82 -11.03 11.73
CA ASN A 249 9.02 -10.01 12.74
C ASN A 249 8.60 -8.64 12.21
N CYS A 250 7.92 -7.85 13.04
CA CYS A 250 7.56 -6.48 12.71
C CYS A 250 8.08 -5.53 13.78
N ILE A 251 9.06 -4.70 13.41
CA ILE A 251 9.61 -3.67 14.29
C ILE A 251 8.87 -2.37 14.00
N VAL A 252 8.02 -1.97 14.95
CA VAL A 252 7.16 -0.78 14.79
C VAL A 252 7.86 0.43 15.40
N LEU A 253 8.28 1.35 14.55
CA LEU A 253 9.03 2.53 14.97
C LEU A 253 8.12 3.58 15.63
N GLY A 254 8.64 4.22 16.66
CA GLY A 254 8.05 5.40 17.26
C GLY A 254 8.09 6.61 16.32
N LEU A 255 7.21 7.58 16.56
CA LEU A 255 7.17 8.81 15.77
C LEU A 255 8.33 9.74 16.13
N MET A 256 8.87 10.44 15.13
CA MET A 256 9.76 11.57 15.38
C MET A 256 8.94 12.82 15.74
N LEU A 257 9.35 13.42 16.84
CA LEU A 257 8.79 14.66 17.37
C LEU A 257 9.80 15.80 17.17
N GLY A 258 9.31 17.00 16.92
CA GLY A 258 10.13 18.19 16.92
C GLY A 258 10.73 18.51 18.30
N GLU A 259 11.58 19.53 18.38
CA GLU A 259 12.13 20.00 19.66
C GLU A 259 11.04 20.43 20.64
N ASP A 260 9.91 20.88 20.13
CA ASP A 260 8.69 21.25 20.89
C ASP A 260 7.88 20.03 21.41
N GLY A 261 8.29 18.81 21.06
CA GLY A 261 7.59 17.56 21.40
C GLY A 261 6.33 17.29 20.58
N ARG A 262 6.06 18.06 19.53
CA ARG A 262 4.93 17.84 18.63
C ARG A 262 5.37 17.02 17.43
N LYS A 263 4.42 16.30 16.81
CA LYS A 263 4.67 15.55 15.56
C LYS A 263 5.28 16.49 14.51
N MET A 264 6.39 16.07 13.92
CA MET A 264 7.01 16.79 12.80
C MET A 264 6.10 16.80 11.58
N SER A 265 5.98 17.94 10.92
CA SER A 265 5.25 18.08 9.66
C SER A 265 5.83 19.18 8.80
N LYS A 266 5.73 19.01 7.47
CA LYS A 266 6.16 20.04 6.50
C LYS A 266 5.39 21.34 6.66
N SER A 267 4.09 21.26 6.93
CA SER A 267 3.24 22.44 7.14
C SER A 267 3.63 23.25 8.37
N LYS A 268 4.10 22.60 9.44
CA LYS A 268 4.55 23.27 10.68
C LYS A 268 6.00 23.74 10.63
N ARG A 269 6.76 23.33 9.61
CA ARG A 269 8.20 23.63 9.46
C ARG A 269 9.04 23.36 10.72
N ASN A 270 8.61 22.35 11.52
CA ASN A 270 9.26 21.98 12.77
C ASN A 270 10.21 20.78 12.60
N TYR A 271 10.77 20.61 11.42
CA TYR A 271 11.76 19.59 11.08
C TYR A 271 13.02 20.24 10.49
N ARG A 272 14.11 19.50 10.45
CA ARG A 272 15.33 19.87 9.75
C ARG A 272 15.53 18.93 8.56
N GLU A 273 16.04 19.46 7.47
CA GLU A 273 16.44 18.63 6.34
C GLU A 273 17.63 17.75 6.74
N PRO A 274 17.60 16.44 6.46
CA PRO A 274 18.68 15.54 6.82
C PRO A 274 20.06 16.00 6.30
N ASN A 275 20.12 16.55 5.10
CA ASN A 275 21.36 17.03 4.50
C ASN A 275 22.04 18.15 5.32
N GLU A 276 21.26 19.07 5.89
CA GLU A 276 21.81 20.11 6.77
C GLU A 276 22.53 19.50 8.00
N ILE A 277 21.98 18.40 8.52
CA ILE A 277 22.57 17.67 9.66
C ILE A 277 23.79 16.88 9.21
N PHE A 278 23.75 16.26 8.04
CA PHE A 278 24.88 15.52 7.48
C PHE A 278 26.08 16.44 7.22
N ASP A 279 25.85 17.62 6.67
CA ASP A 279 26.90 18.60 6.40
C ASP A 279 27.53 19.11 7.71
N LYS A 280 26.73 19.24 8.77
CA LYS A 280 27.17 19.83 10.03
C LYS A 280 27.83 18.84 11.00
N TYR A 281 27.31 17.62 11.08
CA TYR A 281 27.71 16.63 12.10
C TYR A 281 28.14 15.28 11.51
N GLY A 282 27.91 15.05 10.24
CA GLY A 282 28.11 13.76 9.57
C GLY A 282 26.89 12.83 9.71
N ALA A 283 26.72 11.96 8.73
CA ALA A 283 25.61 11.00 8.70
C ALA A 283 25.68 9.97 9.85
N ASP A 284 26.87 9.56 10.24
CA ASP A 284 27.05 8.57 11.31
C ASP A 284 26.66 9.11 12.69
N ALA A 285 26.83 10.41 12.95
CA ALA A 285 26.35 11.02 14.18
C ALA A 285 24.82 10.95 14.30
N LEU A 286 24.09 11.24 13.21
CA LEU A 286 22.64 11.12 13.18
C LEU A 286 22.18 9.66 13.30
N ARG A 287 22.83 8.74 12.59
CA ARG A 287 22.54 7.31 12.68
C ARG A 287 22.74 6.77 14.09
N TRP A 288 23.89 7.12 14.71
CA TRP A 288 24.18 6.72 16.09
C TRP A 288 23.13 7.27 17.06
N TYR A 289 22.72 8.53 16.89
CA TYR A 289 21.66 9.13 17.69
C TYR A 289 20.36 8.32 17.64
N PHE A 290 19.93 7.85 16.45
CA PHE A 290 18.70 7.08 16.32
C PHE A 290 18.79 5.67 16.94
N PHE A 291 19.94 5.02 16.83
CA PHE A 291 20.07 3.64 17.29
C PHE A 291 20.47 3.52 18.77
N ALA A 292 21.13 4.50 19.35
CA ALA A 292 21.73 4.38 20.67
C ALA A 292 20.86 4.93 21.80
N ASN A 293 19.95 5.89 21.51
CA ASN A 293 19.33 6.65 22.61
C ASN A 293 18.15 5.94 23.27
N GLN A 294 17.40 5.13 22.55
CA GLN A 294 16.19 4.49 23.07
C GLN A 294 15.73 3.32 22.22
N ALA A 295 14.75 2.55 22.74
CA ALA A 295 14.14 1.49 21.97
C ALA A 295 13.46 2.04 20.70
N PRO A 296 13.53 1.34 19.56
CA PRO A 296 13.04 1.82 18.26
C PRO A 296 11.57 2.27 18.26
N TRP A 297 10.75 1.64 19.08
CA TRP A 297 9.31 1.94 19.21
C TRP A 297 8.96 3.12 20.10
N THR A 298 9.95 3.73 20.76
CA THR A 298 9.73 4.91 21.59
C THR A 298 9.78 6.16 20.72
N PRO A 299 8.83 7.11 20.87
CA PRO A 299 8.90 8.37 20.13
C PRO A 299 10.20 9.13 20.40
N ILE A 300 10.91 9.50 19.35
CA ILE A 300 12.17 10.23 19.44
C ILE A 300 11.90 11.72 19.36
N ARG A 301 12.29 12.48 20.39
CA ARG A 301 12.31 13.93 20.34
C ARG A 301 13.59 14.40 19.67
N TYR A 302 13.49 14.98 18.49
CA TYR A 302 14.64 15.54 17.79
C TYR A 302 15.33 16.62 18.63
N LYS A 303 16.62 16.45 18.85
CA LYS A 303 17.48 17.44 19.52
C LYS A 303 18.83 17.49 18.82
N GLU A 304 19.12 18.60 18.16
CA GLU A 304 20.38 18.78 17.44
C GLU A 304 21.61 18.69 18.36
N GLN A 305 21.49 19.18 19.60
CA GLN A 305 22.54 19.07 20.59
C GLN A 305 22.88 17.60 20.93
N SER A 306 21.89 16.71 21.03
CA SER A 306 22.14 15.29 21.31
C SER A 306 22.82 14.57 20.14
N ILE A 307 22.55 15.00 18.92
CA ILE A 307 23.28 14.50 17.74
C ILE A 307 24.74 14.91 17.81
N LYS A 308 25.04 16.18 18.15
CA LYS A 308 26.41 16.67 18.35
C LYS A 308 27.15 15.90 19.46
N GLU A 309 26.46 15.63 20.55
CA GLU A 309 27.03 14.92 21.72
C GLU A 309 27.37 13.45 21.42
N SER A 310 26.69 12.83 20.48
CA SER A 310 27.00 11.45 20.06
C SER A 310 28.40 11.28 19.46
N ILE A 311 28.95 12.34 18.89
CA ILE A 311 30.31 12.32 18.31
C ILE A 311 31.38 12.04 19.37
N PRO A 312 31.54 12.85 20.43
CA PRO A 312 32.56 12.59 21.45
C PRO A 312 32.24 11.38 22.35
N GLU A 313 30.94 11.04 22.52
CA GLU A 313 30.55 9.93 23.37
C GLU A 313 30.92 8.56 22.78
N PHE A 314 30.82 8.38 21.49
CA PHE A 314 31.08 7.10 20.84
C PHE A 314 32.03 7.18 19.66
N LEU A 315 31.73 7.96 18.63
CA LEU A 315 32.44 7.91 17.34
C LEU A 315 33.94 8.27 17.51
N LEU A 316 34.26 9.33 18.24
CA LEU A 316 35.64 9.69 18.50
C LEU A 316 36.37 8.68 19.39
N ARG A 317 35.69 8.09 20.36
CA ARG A 317 36.27 7.03 21.19
C ARG A 317 36.61 5.81 20.37
N LEU A 318 35.69 5.37 19.51
CA LEU A 318 35.91 4.25 18.61
C LEU A 318 37.10 4.52 17.66
N TRP A 319 37.14 5.72 17.08
CA TRP A 319 38.22 6.15 16.21
C TRP A 319 39.56 6.16 16.94
N ASN A 320 39.61 6.69 18.15
CA ASN A 320 40.84 6.73 18.96
C ASN A 320 41.36 5.32 19.31
N VAL A 321 40.43 4.40 19.63
CA VAL A 321 40.81 2.98 19.88
C VAL A 321 41.34 2.33 18.59
N PHE A 322 40.75 2.60 17.47
CA PHE A 322 41.21 2.08 16.17
C PHE A 322 42.59 2.66 15.78
N SER A 323 42.80 3.92 16.06
CA SER A 323 44.03 4.64 15.68
C SER A 323 45.19 4.36 16.62
N PHE A 324 44.95 3.82 17.85
CA PHE A 324 45.95 3.43 18.82
C PHE A 324 46.63 2.10 18.45
#